data_3192f3d5abe28ee0a23296e1f2011329
#
_entry.id   3192f3d5abe28ee0a23296e1f2011329
#
_cell.length_a   1.000
_cell.length_b   1.000
_cell.length_c   1.000
_cell.angle_alpha   90.00
_cell.angle_beta   90.00
_cell.angle_gamma   90.00
#
_symmetry.space_group_name_H-M   'P 1'
#
loop_
_entity.id
_entity.type
_entity.pdbx_description
1 polymer ?
#
loop_
_entity_poly.entity_id
_entity_poly.type
_entity_poly.pdbx_seq_one_letter_code
_entity_poly.pdbx_strand_id
1 'polypeptide(L)'
;MNLKDSQTRINLMRSFAGESQARNRYTYAAEAAKSQSLHVIEAVFKFTANQEKEHGKIFYNFLKEMTGENITIDGSYPVDIYDDVLKLLRSAQHNEFEEFEPVYPDFAAVANQEGFTNIGAKFNQIEIGRAHV
;
A
#
# COMPACT_ATOMS: atom_id res chain seq x y z
N MET A 1 23.69 9.38 -5.75
CA MET A 1 22.53 10.28 -5.61
C MET A 1 22.04 10.22 -4.17
N ASN A 2 21.67 11.34 -3.62
CA ASN A 2 21.07 11.40 -2.29
C ASN A 2 19.57 11.14 -2.38
N LEU A 3 19.03 10.40 -1.42
CA LEU A 3 17.59 10.09 -1.37
C LEU A 3 16.75 11.39 -1.39
N LYS A 4 17.21 12.42 -0.71
CA LYS A 4 16.58 13.74 -0.64
C LYS A 4 16.27 14.35 -2.01
N ASP A 5 17.10 14.09 -3.03
CA ASP A 5 16.98 14.67 -4.37
C ASP A 5 16.46 13.68 -5.40
N SER A 6 15.99 12.52 -4.96
CA SER A 6 15.65 11.39 -5.82
C SER A 6 14.17 11.30 -6.16
N GLN A 7 13.86 10.61 -7.25
CA GLN A 7 12.50 10.18 -7.56
C GLN A 7 12.04 9.12 -6.57
N THR A 8 12.95 8.29 -6.06
CA THR A 8 12.64 7.26 -5.06
C THR A 8 12.01 7.85 -3.81
N ARG A 9 12.44 9.03 -3.38
CA ARG A 9 11.80 9.75 -2.27
C ARG A 9 10.30 9.95 -2.51
N ILE A 10 9.96 10.40 -3.69
CA ILE A 10 8.55 10.63 -4.09
C ILE A 10 7.80 9.29 -4.14
N ASN A 11 8.41 8.26 -4.73
CA ASN A 11 7.81 6.94 -4.85
C ASN A 11 7.59 6.27 -3.49
N LEU A 12 8.48 6.49 -2.53
CA LEU A 12 8.31 6.01 -1.16
C LEU A 12 7.10 6.68 -0.48
N MET A 13 6.97 7.99 -0.64
CA MET A 13 5.82 8.71 -0.06
C MET A 13 4.50 8.30 -0.74
N ARG A 14 4.51 8.11 -2.07
CA ARG A 14 3.36 7.58 -2.80
C ARG A 14 2.97 6.20 -2.28
N SER A 15 3.95 5.35 -2.03
CA SER A 15 3.72 3.99 -1.52
C SER A 15 3.17 4.02 -0.10
N PHE A 16 3.72 4.86 0.77
CA PHE A 16 3.19 5.05 2.12
C PHE A 16 1.72 5.53 2.08
N ALA A 17 1.41 6.52 1.26
CA ALA A 17 0.05 7.02 1.12
C ALA A 17 -0.90 5.93 0.58
N GLY A 18 -0.45 5.18 -0.42
CA GLY A 18 -1.20 4.06 -1.00
C GLY A 18 -1.53 2.98 0.03
N GLU A 19 -0.54 2.55 0.79
CA GLU A 19 -0.73 1.55 1.85
C GLU A 19 -1.64 2.08 2.97
N SER A 20 -1.47 3.35 3.35
CA SER A 20 -2.23 3.97 4.45
C SER A 20 -3.72 4.07 4.13
N GLN A 21 -4.09 4.53 2.93
CA GLN A 21 -5.49 4.59 2.56
C GLN A 21 -6.09 3.20 2.37
N ALA A 22 -5.33 2.23 1.81
CA ALA A 22 -5.78 0.85 1.67
C ALA A 22 -6.04 0.22 3.04
N ARG A 23 -5.16 0.45 3.99
CA ARG A 23 -5.33 -0.02 5.37
C ARG A 23 -6.66 0.48 5.95
N ASN A 24 -7.00 1.74 5.76
CA ASN A 24 -8.25 2.29 6.25
C ASN A 24 -9.46 1.70 5.51
N ARG A 25 -9.40 1.61 4.18
CA ARG A 25 -10.49 1.01 3.40
C ARG A 25 -10.78 -0.42 3.84
N TYR A 26 -9.76 -1.22 4.08
CA TYR A 26 -9.93 -2.61 4.53
C TYR A 26 -10.44 -2.69 5.97
N THR A 27 -10.04 -1.75 6.82
CA THR A 27 -10.57 -1.65 8.19
C THR A 27 -12.08 -1.37 8.15
N TYR A 28 -12.52 -0.44 7.30
CA TYR A 28 -13.94 -0.13 7.11
C TYR A 28 -14.70 -1.32 6.52
N ALA A 29 -14.10 -2.03 5.58
CA ALA A 29 -14.69 -3.25 5.02
C ALA A 29 -14.86 -4.35 6.08
N ALA A 30 -13.89 -4.49 6.98
CA ALA A 30 -13.99 -5.42 8.11
C ALA A 30 -15.17 -5.06 9.02
N GLU A 31 -15.37 -3.77 9.29
CA GLU A 31 -16.50 -3.30 10.09
C GLU A 31 -17.84 -3.64 9.43
N ALA A 32 -17.94 -3.47 8.11
CA ALA A 32 -19.13 -3.83 7.35
C ALA A 32 -19.40 -5.35 7.42
N ALA A 33 -18.37 -6.17 7.27
CA ALA A 33 -18.49 -7.62 7.39
C ALA A 33 -18.95 -8.02 8.79
N LYS A 34 -18.38 -7.40 9.82
CA LYS A 34 -18.77 -7.65 11.22
C LYS A 34 -20.25 -7.33 11.45
N SER A 35 -20.74 -6.20 10.93
CA SER A 35 -22.14 -5.79 11.11
C SER A 35 -23.13 -6.78 10.47
N GLN A 36 -22.68 -7.53 9.47
CA GLN A 36 -23.46 -8.55 8.78
C GLN A 36 -23.16 -9.97 9.28
N SER A 37 -22.42 -10.09 10.37
CA SER A 37 -22.02 -11.38 10.98
C SER A 37 -21.22 -12.29 10.05
N LEU A 38 -20.47 -11.72 9.12
CA LEU A 38 -19.60 -12.44 8.19
C LEU A 38 -18.18 -12.49 8.77
N HIS A 39 -17.99 -13.30 9.80
CA HIS A 39 -16.79 -13.29 10.63
C HIS A 39 -15.51 -13.73 9.91
N VAL A 40 -15.62 -14.68 8.96
CA VAL A 40 -14.45 -15.11 8.17
C VAL A 40 -13.98 -13.98 7.27
N ILE A 41 -14.90 -13.29 6.62
CA ILE A 41 -14.59 -12.15 5.75
C ILE A 41 -14.05 -10.99 6.56
N GLU A 42 -14.62 -10.74 7.73
CA GLU A 42 -14.09 -9.75 8.67
C GLU A 42 -12.62 -10.03 9.00
N ALA A 43 -12.29 -11.29 9.31
CA ALA A 43 -10.92 -11.69 9.64
C ALA A 43 -9.95 -11.50 8.46
N VAL A 44 -10.39 -11.80 7.24
CA VAL A 44 -9.59 -11.59 6.02
C VAL A 44 -9.27 -10.12 5.84
N PHE A 45 -10.25 -9.23 5.96
CA PHE A 45 -10.02 -7.79 5.83
C PHE A 45 -9.12 -7.24 6.92
N LYS A 46 -9.27 -7.71 8.17
CA LYS A 46 -8.39 -7.30 9.28
C LYS A 46 -6.94 -7.71 9.03
N PHE A 47 -6.75 -8.94 8.57
CA PHE A 47 -5.41 -9.44 8.23
C PHE A 47 -4.78 -8.58 7.13
N THR A 48 -5.51 -8.32 6.06
CA THR A 48 -5.04 -7.51 4.94
C THR A 48 -4.75 -6.07 5.39
N ALA A 49 -5.62 -5.47 6.20
CA ALA A 49 -5.40 -4.14 6.75
C ALA A 49 -4.11 -4.06 7.57
N ASN A 50 -3.82 -5.09 8.37
CA ASN A 50 -2.58 -5.15 9.14
C ASN A 50 -1.35 -5.27 8.25
N GLN A 51 -1.42 -6.04 7.17
CA GLN A 51 -0.35 -6.10 6.17
C GLN A 51 -0.06 -4.72 5.57
N GLU A 52 -1.12 -4.01 5.15
CA GLU A 52 -0.96 -2.67 4.55
C GLU A 52 -0.32 -1.69 5.54
N LYS A 53 -0.68 -1.79 6.81
CA LYS A 53 -0.07 -0.98 7.87
C LYS A 53 1.43 -1.24 7.99
N GLU A 54 1.84 -2.51 7.99
CA GLU A 54 3.25 -2.89 8.11
C GLU A 54 4.06 -2.49 6.87
N HIS A 55 3.48 -2.66 5.68
CA HIS A 55 4.12 -2.19 4.44
C HIS A 55 4.31 -0.67 4.47
N GLY A 56 3.28 0.06 4.87
CA GLY A 56 3.37 1.52 5.01
C GLY A 56 4.48 1.95 5.94
N LYS A 57 4.63 1.26 7.07
CA LYS A 57 5.68 1.54 8.03
C LYS A 57 7.07 1.34 7.44
N ILE A 58 7.26 0.30 6.64
CA ILE A 58 8.54 0.03 5.96
C ILE A 58 8.91 1.20 5.04
N PHE A 59 7.98 1.62 4.18
CA PHE A 59 8.23 2.73 3.27
C PHE A 59 8.48 4.04 4.01
N TYR A 60 7.71 4.30 5.05
CA TYR A 60 7.84 5.50 5.86
C TYR A 60 9.20 5.56 6.56
N ASN A 61 9.68 4.43 7.07
CA ASN A 61 10.98 4.34 7.74
C ASN A 61 12.16 4.63 6.81
N PHE A 62 12.04 4.32 5.52
CA PHE A 62 13.07 4.69 4.54
C PHE A 62 13.19 6.21 4.38
N LEU A 63 12.17 6.96 4.75
CA LEU A 63 12.15 8.43 4.67
C LEU A 63 12.67 9.12 5.93
N LYS A 64 13.22 8.36 6.87
CA LYS A 64 13.62 8.84 8.20
C LYS A 64 14.58 10.03 8.14
N GLU A 65 15.52 10.04 7.19
CA GLU A 65 16.50 11.14 7.06
C GLU A 65 15.84 12.48 6.68
N MET A 66 14.61 12.46 6.19
CA MET A 66 13.83 13.65 5.85
C MET A 66 12.85 14.07 6.93
N THR A 67 13.03 13.56 8.15
CA THR A 67 12.18 13.90 9.29
C THR A 67 12.12 15.41 9.50
N GLY A 68 10.90 15.93 9.61
CA GLY A 68 10.64 17.36 9.75
C GLY A 68 10.32 18.07 8.44
N GLU A 69 10.54 17.42 7.30
CA GLU A 69 10.22 17.97 5.97
C GLU A 69 8.88 17.43 5.49
N ASN A 70 8.25 18.16 4.59
CA ASN A 70 7.05 17.71 3.89
C ASN A 70 7.42 17.25 2.49
N ILE A 71 6.85 16.12 2.07
CA ILE A 71 7.04 15.60 0.71
C ILE A 71 5.69 15.66 -0.01
N THR A 72 5.62 16.51 -1.03
CA THR A 72 4.40 16.67 -1.83
C THR A 72 4.32 15.57 -2.87
N ILE A 73 3.17 14.91 -2.95
CA ILE A 73 2.87 13.87 -3.95
C ILE A 73 1.51 14.12 -4.57
N ASP A 74 1.28 13.50 -5.72
CA ASP A 74 -0.03 13.33 -6.33
C ASP A 74 -0.47 11.87 -6.18
N GLY A 75 -1.76 11.61 -6.31
CA GLY A 75 -2.27 10.25 -6.23
C GLY A 75 -3.73 10.16 -6.65
N SER A 76 -4.16 8.94 -6.95
CA SER A 76 -5.53 8.60 -7.30
C SER A 76 -5.89 7.31 -6.60
N TYR A 77 -6.98 7.30 -5.86
CA TYR A 77 -7.38 6.15 -5.05
C TYR A 77 -8.87 5.87 -5.23
N PRO A 78 -9.29 4.60 -5.09
CA PRO A 78 -10.67 4.24 -5.32
C PRO A 78 -11.60 4.69 -4.20
N VAL A 79 -12.86 4.94 -4.56
CA VAL A 79 -13.95 5.11 -3.59
C VAL A 79 -14.86 3.89 -3.73
N ASP A 80 -14.73 2.96 -2.78
CA ASP A 80 -15.45 1.70 -2.77
C ASP A 80 -16.29 1.59 -1.49
N ILE A 81 -17.37 2.35 -1.45
CA ILE A 81 -18.30 2.38 -0.32
C ILE A 81 -19.54 1.60 -0.72
N TYR A 82 -19.50 0.28 -0.46
CA TYR A 82 -20.60 -0.63 -0.79
C TYR A 82 -21.16 -1.25 0.48
N ASP A 83 -22.48 -1.44 0.51
CA ASP A 83 -23.15 -2.21 1.57
C ASP A 83 -22.98 -3.72 1.37
N ASP A 84 -22.82 -4.15 0.12
CA ASP A 84 -22.63 -5.56 -0.24
C ASP A 84 -21.16 -5.95 -0.04
N VAL A 85 -20.91 -6.86 0.88
CA VAL A 85 -19.56 -7.32 1.24
C VAL A 85 -18.88 -8.05 0.07
N LEU A 86 -19.62 -8.75 -0.79
CA LEU A 86 -19.06 -9.37 -1.99
C LEU A 86 -18.48 -8.31 -2.95
N LYS A 87 -19.16 -7.17 -3.08
CA LYS A 87 -18.65 -6.07 -3.89
C LYS A 87 -17.38 -5.48 -3.26
N LEU A 88 -17.31 -5.39 -1.94
CA LEU A 88 -16.11 -4.94 -1.25
C LEU A 88 -14.93 -5.89 -1.50
N LEU A 89 -15.15 -7.20 -1.46
CA LEU A 89 -14.12 -8.20 -1.77
C LEU A 89 -13.64 -8.10 -3.22
N ARG A 90 -14.56 -7.97 -4.17
CA ARG A 90 -14.23 -7.85 -5.59
C ARG A 90 -13.44 -6.57 -5.87
N SER A 91 -13.85 -5.46 -5.26
CA SER A 91 -13.14 -4.18 -5.40
C SER A 91 -11.74 -4.26 -4.81
N ALA A 92 -11.58 -4.88 -3.65
CA ALA A 92 -10.28 -5.08 -3.03
C ALA A 92 -9.35 -5.89 -3.94
N GLN A 93 -9.85 -6.98 -4.52
CA GLN A 93 -9.10 -7.82 -5.43
C GLN A 93 -8.70 -7.07 -6.70
N HIS A 94 -9.63 -6.34 -7.30
CA HIS A 94 -9.39 -5.52 -8.48
C HIS A 94 -8.31 -4.47 -8.21
N ASN A 95 -8.38 -3.77 -7.08
CA ASN A 95 -7.45 -2.71 -6.73
C ASN A 95 -6.05 -3.25 -6.45
N GLU A 96 -5.91 -4.44 -5.85
CA GLU A 96 -4.61 -5.09 -5.70
C GLU A 96 -3.93 -5.29 -7.05
N PHE A 97 -4.67 -5.79 -8.06
CA PHE A 97 -4.13 -6.01 -9.39
C PHE A 97 -3.80 -4.72 -10.14
N GLU A 98 -4.68 -3.71 -10.06
CA GLU A 98 -4.55 -2.49 -10.88
C GLU A 98 -3.59 -1.47 -10.26
N GLU A 99 -3.55 -1.35 -8.94
CA GLU A 99 -2.82 -0.27 -8.27
C GLU A 99 -1.42 -0.68 -7.82
N PHE A 100 -1.27 -1.89 -7.28
CA PHE A 100 -0.03 -2.28 -6.62
C PHE A 100 0.84 -3.18 -7.47
N GLU A 101 0.26 -4.11 -8.20
CA GLU A 101 1.02 -5.15 -8.89
C GLU A 101 1.97 -4.60 -9.98
N PRO A 102 1.55 -3.64 -10.83
CA PRO A 102 2.47 -3.05 -11.81
C PRO A 102 3.36 -1.94 -11.23
N VAL A 103 2.94 -1.29 -10.16
CA VAL A 103 3.58 -0.06 -9.66
C VAL A 103 4.87 -0.36 -8.89
N TYR A 104 4.88 -1.34 -8.01
CA TYR A 104 6.04 -1.63 -7.17
C TYR A 104 7.25 -2.15 -7.96
N PRO A 105 7.10 -3.01 -8.98
CA PRO A 105 8.24 -3.33 -9.83
C PRO A 105 8.84 -2.13 -10.55
N ASP A 106 8.01 -1.18 -10.98
CA ASP A 106 8.49 0.06 -11.59
C ASP A 106 9.24 0.93 -10.58
N PHE A 107 8.74 1.05 -9.37
CA PHE A 107 9.41 1.79 -8.29
C PHE A 107 10.74 1.12 -7.91
N ALA A 108 10.78 -0.21 -7.91
CA ALA A 108 12.02 -0.95 -7.67
C ALA A 108 13.07 -0.66 -8.75
N ALA A 109 12.67 -0.62 -10.01
CA ALA A 109 13.57 -0.31 -11.12
C ALA A 109 14.16 1.09 -10.97
N VAL A 110 13.33 2.08 -10.63
CA VAL A 110 13.79 3.47 -10.40
C VAL A 110 14.77 3.52 -9.23
N ALA A 111 14.45 2.86 -8.11
CA ALA A 111 15.32 2.83 -6.94
C ALA A 111 16.69 2.23 -7.29
N ASN A 112 16.72 1.14 -8.05
CA ASN A 112 17.96 0.51 -8.48
C ASN A 112 18.76 1.43 -9.40
N GLN A 113 18.12 2.12 -10.33
CA GLN A 113 18.77 3.09 -11.23
C GLN A 113 19.38 4.25 -10.46
N GLU A 114 18.74 4.67 -9.39
CA GLU A 114 19.21 5.76 -8.54
C GLU A 114 20.24 5.31 -7.49
N GLY A 115 20.56 4.02 -7.45
CA GLY A 115 21.57 3.48 -6.54
C GLY A 115 21.04 3.01 -5.19
N PHE A 116 19.73 2.99 -4.98
CA PHE A 116 19.09 2.54 -3.75
C PHE A 116 18.67 1.08 -3.85
N THR A 117 19.66 0.18 -3.96
CA THR A 117 19.39 -1.24 -4.22
C THR A 117 18.65 -1.94 -3.08
N ASN A 118 18.89 -1.51 -1.84
CA ASN A 118 18.16 -2.02 -0.66
C ASN A 118 16.66 -1.65 -0.74
N ILE A 119 16.34 -0.45 -1.18
CA ILE A 119 14.95 0.00 -1.36
C ILE A 119 14.30 -0.76 -2.52
N GLY A 120 15.01 -0.90 -3.63
CA GLY A 120 14.55 -1.68 -4.78
C GLY A 120 14.22 -3.11 -4.42
N ALA A 121 15.11 -3.76 -3.66
CA ALA A 121 14.88 -5.12 -3.16
C ALA A 121 13.63 -5.21 -2.29
N LYS A 122 13.39 -4.20 -1.46
CA LYS A 122 12.23 -4.19 -0.56
C LYS A 122 10.92 -4.02 -1.33
N PHE A 123 10.87 -3.16 -2.35
CA PHE A 123 9.70 -3.06 -3.22
C PHE A 123 9.35 -4.40 -3.86
N ASN A 124 10.34 -5.10 -4.40
CA ASN A 124 10.13 -6.41 -5.02
C ASN A 124 9.70 -7.46 -4.00
N GLN A 125 10.29 -7.44 -2.80
CA GLN A 125 9.95 -8.39 -1.73
C GLN A 125 8.50 -8.21 -1.27
N ILE A 126 8.05 -6.98 -1.09
CA ILE A 126 6.68 -6.68 -0.68
C ILE A 126 5.70 -7.11 -1.76
N GLU A 127 5.99 -6.86 -3.03
CA GLU A 127 5.14 -7.29 -4.13
C GLU A 127 4.98 -8.82 -4.16
N ILE A 128 6.07 -9.56 -4.04
CA ILE A 128 6.05 -11.03 -4.05
C ILE A 128 5.27 -11.59 -2.84
N GLY A 129 5.44 -10.98 -1.66
CA GLY A 129 4.81 -11.44 -0.42
C GLY A 129 3.41 -10.93 -0.20
N ARG A 130 2.83 -10.16 -1.14
CA ARG A 130 1.51 -9.55 -0.98
C ARG A 130 0.42 -10.62 -1.00
N ALA A 131 -0.49 -10.57 -0.01
CA ALA A 131 -1.64 -11.45 0.01
C ALA A 131 -2.66 -10.99 -1.02
N HIS A 132 -3.21 -11.93 -1.76
CA HIS A 132 -4.29 -11.69 -2.69
C HIS A 132 -5.64 -11.99 -2.02
N VAL A 133 -6.53 -11.05 -2.08
CA VAL A 133 -7.86 -11.14 -1.45
C VAL A 133 -8.83 -11.88 -2.37
#